data_2446f06c8a47830f010886d7e05f8760
#
_entry.id   2446f06c8a47830f010886d7e05f8760
#
_cell.length_a   1.000
_cell.length_b   1.000
_cell.length_c   1.000
_cell.angle_alpha   90.00
_cell.angle_beta   90.00
_cell.angle_gamma   90.00
#
_symmetry.space_group_name_H-M   'P 1'
#
loop_
_entity.id
_entity.type
_entity.pdbx_description
1 polymer ?
#
loop_
_entity_poly.entity_id
_entity_poly.type
_entity_poly.pdbx_seq_one_letter_code
_entity_poly.pdbx_strand_id
1 'polypeptide(L)'
;MNMDLYETLKIVAPGTSLRAGLDNIINAKTGALIVLGNTKEVLDIVHGGFYINCEYTPSNIYELAKMDGAIILSSDLKRILYANAQLLPCHHIDSKETGTRHKTAERVAKQTNTLVISISKKRDIITLYKSNYKYILKDINEILNRTNQAVQTLERYKNVLDQYMNTLTISEFQDSTTLYDVVKVLQKTEMVSRIGKEIDMYISELGTEGRLLNMQVRELMDGVEEDCINLVKDYKNGNKKDYIPIINRIGNLNSQKLLDLNEIANLLGYNEGLKTLDIKVAPKGYRVLNKIPRIPHYIIENVINSFGTFQNI
;
A
#
# COMPACT_ATOMS: atom_id res chain seq x y z
N MET A 1 -5.12 -1.83 5.59
CA MET A 1 -4.92 -0.51 4.95
C MET A 1 -5.91 -0.38 3.83
N ASN A 2 -6.59 0.76 3.69
CA ASN A 2 -7.70 0.87 2.75
C ASN A 2 -7.22 1.03 1.32
N MET A 3 -7.58 0.09 0.47
CA MET A 3 -7.39 0.12 -0.98
C MET A 3 -7.91 1.43 -1.61
N ASP A 4 -8.92 1.99 -1.01
CA ASP A 4 -9.59 3.24 -1.40
C ASP A 4 -8.72 4.50 -1.25
N LEU A 5 -7.85 4.58 -0.22
CA LEU A 5 -6.91 5.69 -0.04
C LEU A 5 -5.78 5.63 -1.07
N TYR A 6 -5.25 4.44 -1.35
CA TYR A 6 -4.19 4.24 -2.31
C TYR A 6 -4.59 4.69 -3.73
N GLU A 7 -5.77 4.28 -4.18
CA GLU A 7 -6.31 4.73 -5.47
C GLU A 7 -6.59 6.24 -5.50
N THR A 8 -7.05 6.80 -4.37
CA THR A 8 -7.28 8.25 -4.25
C THR A 8 -5.98 9.05 -4.38
N LEU A 9 -4.88 8.58 -3.75
CA LEU A 9 -3.58 9.24 -3.83
C LEU A 9 -3.02 9.25 -5.25
N LYS A 10 -3.19 8.17 -6.01
CA LYS A 10 -2.77 8.11 -7.42
C LYS A 10 -3.46 9.17 -8.29
N ILE A 11 -4.73 9.47 -8.03
CA ILE A 11 -5.50 10.47 -8.79
C ILE A 11 -4.93 11.88 -8.59
N VAL A 12 -4.44 12.18 -7.39
CA VAL A 12 -3.89 13.51 -7.02
C VAL A 12 -2.38 13.54 -6.95
N ALA A 13 -1.70 12.49 -7.41
CA ALA A 13 -0.24 12.39 -7.38
C ALA A 13 0.44 13.37 -8.35
N PRO A 14 1.67 13.82 -8.08
CA PRO A 14 2.49 14.57 -9.01
C PRO A 14 2.56 13.91 -10.40
N GLY A 15 2.48 14.73 -11.45
CA GLY A 15 2.39 14.28 -12.84
C GLY A 15 0.97 14.06 -13.36
N THR A 16 -0.06 14.11 -12.52
CA THR A 16 -1.47 14.10 -12.97
C THR A 16 -1.94 15.51 -13.31
N SER A 17 -2.85 15.64 -14.28
CA SER A 17 -3.45 16.93 -14.65
C SER A 17 -4.22 17.54 -13.46
N LEU A 18 -4.85 16.70 -12.63
CA LEU A 18 -5.55 17.17 -11.44
C LEU A 18 -4.56 17.81 -10.45
N ARG A 19 -3.44 17.14 -10.17
CA ARG A 19 -2.42 17.70 -9.28
C ARG A 19 -1.89 19.03 -9.79
N ALA A 20 -1.58 19.16 -11.06
CA ALA A 20 -1.14 20.41 -11.65
C ALA A 20 -2.14 21.56 -11.43
N GLY A 21 -3.46 21.27 -11.55
CA GLY A 21 -4.49 22.24 -11.24
C GLY A 21 -4.54 22.64 -9.76
N LEU A 22 -4.41 21.65 -8.85
CA LEU A 22 -4.39 21.90 -7.41
C LEU A 22 -3.15 22.72 -6.99
N ASP A 23 -1.98 22.44 -7.57
CA ASP A 23 -0.76 23.18 -7.32
C ASP A 23 -0.87 24.64 -7.82
N ASN A 24 -1.49 24.88 -8.97
CA ASN A 24 -1.77 26.24 -9.45
C ASN A 24 -2.67 27.02 -8.47
N ILE A 25 -3.71 26.38 -7.93
CA ILE A 25 -4.63 27.01 -6.97
C ILE A 25 -3.92 27.35 -5.67
N ILE A 26 -3.10 26.44 -5.11
CA ILE A 26 -2.42 26.66 -3.84
C ILE A 26 -1.31 27.73 -4.00
N ASN A 27 -0.55 27.71 -5.09
CA ASN A 27 0.49 28.67 -5.38
C ASN A 27 -0.05 30.10 -5.55
N ALA A 28 -1.25 30.22 -6.10
CA ALA A 28 -1.95 31.51 -6.21
C ALA A 28 -2.59 31.98 -4.89
N LYS A 29 -2.39 31.24 -3.78
CA LYS A 29 -2.99 31.55 -2.47
C LYS A 29 -4.50 31.69 -2.52
N THR A 30 -5.17 30.93 -3.40
CA THR A 30 -6.63 30.82 -3.47
C THR A 30 -7.11 29.56 -2.75
N GLY A 31 -8.37 29.55 -2.33
CA GLY A 31 -8.97 28.36 -1.74
C GLY A 31 -9.98 27.76 -2.71
N ALA A 32 -10.17 26.44 -2.68
CA ALA A 32 -11.14 25.77 -3.52
C ALA A 32 -11.88 24.66 -2.77
N LEU A 33 -13.08 24.33 -3.26
CA LEU A 33 -13.84 23.16 -2.90
C LEU A 33 -14.19 22.43 -4.20
N ILE A 34 -13.68 21.21 -4.37
CA ILE A 34 -13.79 20.46 -5.62
C ILE A 34 -14.38 19.10 -5.31
N VAL A 35 -15.42 18.69 -6.04
CA VAL A 35 -16.07 17.37 -5.92
C VAL A 35 -15.78 16.57 -7.19
N LEU A 36 -15.29 15.34 -7.03
CA LEU A 36 -14.99 14.43 -8.14
C LEU A 36 -16.12 13.43 -8.29
N GLY A 37 -16.99 13.66 -9.26
CA GLY A 37 -18.08 12.76 -9.59
C GLY A 37 -19.39 13.51 -9.82
N ASN A 38 -20.18 12.96 -10.71
CA ASN A 38 -21.49 13.48 -11.12
C ASN A 38 -22.58 12.45 -10.88
N THR A 39 -22.47 11.68 -9.80
CA THR A 39 -23.52 10.75 -9.40
C THR A 39 -24.80 11.52 -9.01
N LYS A 40 -25.93 10.83 -9.03
CA LYS A 40 -27.20 11.45 -8.64
C LYS A 40 -27.14 12.06 -7.24
N GLU A 41 -26.51 11.36 -6.30
CA GLU A 41 -26.35 11.81 -4.91
C GLU A 41 -25.55 13.11 -4.80
N VAL A 42 -24.57 13.33 -5.70
CA VAL A 42 -23.81 14.59 -5.78
C VAL A 42 -24.66 15.69 -6.38
N LEU A 43 -25.35 15.41 -7.49
CA LEU A 43 -26.17 16.40 -8.19
C LEU A 43 -27.39 16.87 -7.36
N ASP A 44 -27.94 15.99 -6.53
CA ASP A 44 -29.09 16.31 -5.65
C ASP A 44 -28.76 17.35 -4.54
N ILE A 45 -27.45 17.49 -4.20
CA ILE A 45 -26.98 18.46 -3.19
C ILE A 45 -26.39 19.74 -3.80
N VAL A 46 -26.34 19.83 -5.14
CA VAL A 46 -25.81 20.99 -5.87
C VAL A 46 -26.92 21.97 -6.08
N HIS A 47 -26.78 23.20 -5.60
CA HIS A 47 -27.73 24.29 -5.75
C HIS A 47 -27.07 25.52 -6.38
N GLY A 48 -27.74 26.13 -7.34
CA GLY A 48 -27.22 27.31 -8.04
C GLY A 48 -25.91 27.03 -8.80
N GLY A 49 -25.15 28.10 -8.99
CA GLY A 49 -23.92 28.03 -9.77
C GLY A 49 -24.14 27.99 -11.27
N PHE A 50 -23.06 27.81 -12.02
CA PHE A 50 -23.07 27.80 -13.47
C PHE A 50 -22.82 26.39 -13.99
N TYR A 51 -23.72 25.85 -14.80
CA TYR A 51 -23.48 24.66 -15.57
C TYR A 51 -22.61 25.01 -16.78
N ILE A 52 -21.32 24.69 -16.72
CA ILE A 52 -20.33 25.10 -17.72
C ILE A 52 -20.06 23.96 -18.72
N ASN A 53 -19.95 22.72 -18.25
CA ASN A 53 -19.65 21.53 -19.04
C ASN A 53 -18.49 21.72 -20.03
N CYS A 54 -17.39 22.31 -19.57
CA CYS A 54 -16.18 22.52 -20.36
C CYS A 54 -15.15 21.40 -20.13
N GLU A 55 -14.15 21.35 -21.00
CA GLU A 55 -13.02 20.41 -20.84
C GLU A 55 -12.21 20.75 -19.59
N TYR A 56 -11.80 19.70 -18.87
CA TYR A 56 -10.90 19.85 -17.75
C TYR A 56 -9.48 20.16 -18.23
N THR A 57 -8.97 21.30 -17.81
CA THR A 57 -7.54 21.65 -17.89
C THR A 57 -7.06 22.24 -16.56
N PRO A 58 -5.77 22.11 -16.21
CA PRO A 58 -5.20 22.76 -15.02
C PRO A 58 -5.44 24.27 -14.96
N SER A 59 -5.47 24.94 -16.12
CA SER A 59 -5.76 26.36 -16.23
C SER A 59 -7.23 26.67 -15.97
N ASN A 60 -8.15 25.88 -16.54
CA ASN A 60 -9.59 26.11 -16.37
C ASN A 60 -9.99 25.95 -14.92
N ILE A 61 -9.55 24.89 -14.23
CA ILE A 61 -9.91 24.69 -12.81
C ILE A 61 -9.33 25.79 -11.94
N TYR A 62 -8.12 26.27 -12.24
CA TYR A 62 -7.49 27.39 -11.54
C TYR A 62 -8.30 28.69 -11.70
N GLU A 63 -8.72 29.04 -12.92
CA GLU A 63 -9.54 30.24 -13.15
C GLU A 63 -10.89 30.15 -12.43
N LEU A 64 -11.54 28.99 -12.49
CA LEU A 64 -12.84 28.78 -11.81
C LEU A 64 -12.71 28.75 -10.28
N ALA A 65 -11.56 28.36 -9.74
CA ALA A 65 -11.31 28.39 -8.31
C ALA A 65 -11.19 29.81 -7.72
N LYS A 66 -11.09 30.84 -8.56
CA LYS A 66 -11.15 32.24 -8.11
C LYS A 66 -12.57 32.66 -7.73
N MET A 67 -13.57 31.94 -8.21
CA MET A 67 -14.95 32.13 -7.78
C MET A 67 -15.20 31.48 -6.43
N ASP A 68 -16.11 32.03 -5.64
CA ASP A 68 -16.60 31.34 -4.46
C ASP A 68 -17.44 30.10 -4.85
N GLY A 69 -17.72 29.23 -3.89
CA GLY A 69 -18.50 28.01 -4.12
C GLY A 69 -17.66 26.80 -4.49
N ALA A 70 -18.35 25.77 -4.97
CA ALA A 70 -17.76 24.49 -5.32
C ALA A 70 -17.64 24.31 -6.83
N ILE A 71 -16.64 23.51 -7.23
CA ILE A 71 -16.42 23.04 -8.59
C ILE A 71 -16.77 21.55 -8.61
N ILE A 72 -17.61 21.13 -9.57
CA ILE A 72 -17.99 19.73 -9.74
C ILE A 72 -17.33 19.20 -11.02
N LEU A 73 -16.52 18.16 -10.88
CA LEU A 73 -15.87 17.47 -12.00
C LEU A 73 -16.64 16.20 -12.39
N SER A 74 -16.53 15.80 -13.63
CA SER A 74 -17.02 14.50 -14.07
C SER A 74 -16.24 13.36 -13.41
N SER A 75 -16.82 12.18 -13.29
CA SER A 75 -16.20 11.00 -12.67
C SER A 75 -14.93 10.54 -13.38
N ASP A 76 -14.80 10.81 -14.68
CA ASP A 76 -13.64 10.50 -15.50
C ASP A 76 -12.57 11.60 -15.53
N LEU A 77 -12.79 12.70 -14.78
CA LEU A 77 -11.92 13.88 -14.69
C LEU A 77 -11.67 14.60 -16.03
N LYS A 78 -12.50 14.38 -17.04
CA LYS A 78 -12.32 15.01 -18.35
C LYS A 78 -13.07 16.33 -18.49
N ARG A 79 -14.07 16.58 -17.66
CA ARG A 79 -14.93 17.76 -17.77
C ARG A 79 -15.15 18.43 -16.43
N ILE A 80 -15.27 19.76 -16.48
CA ILE A 80 -15.77 20.58 -15.37
C ILE A 80 -17.25 20.84 -15.65
N LEU A 81 -18.12 20.33 -14.79
CA LEU A 81 -19.57 20.37 -15.00
C LEU A 81 -20.19 21.64 -14.42
N TYR A 82 -19.86 21.96 -13.17
CA TYR A 82 -20.36 23.13 -12.47
C TYR A 82 -19.24 23.92 -11.83
N ALA A 83 -19.41 25.24 -11.77
CA ALA A 83 -18.60 26.15 -10.97
C ALA A 83 -19.48 27.13 -10.18
N ASN A 84 -18.92 27.73 -9.14
CA ASN A 84 -19.64 28.61 -8.20
C ASN A 84 -20.90 27.96 -7.63
N ALA A 85 -20.92 26.65 -7.45
CA ALA A 85 -22.05 25.91 -6.93
C ALA A 85 -22.10 25.94 -5.40
N GLN A 86 -23.28 26.02 -4.83
CA GLN A 86 -23.49 25.82 -3.40
C GLN A 86 -23.80 24.34 -3.14
N LEU A 87 -23.10 23.76 -2.18
CA LEU A 87 -23.35 22.38 -1.75
C LEU A 87 -24.16 22.39 -0.45
N LEU A 88 -25.28 21.68 -0.47
CA LEU A 88 -26.18 21.56 0.68
C LEU A 88 -26.29 20.11 1.17
N PRO A 89 -25.21 19.59 1.80
CA PRO A 89 -25.25 18.24 2.38
C PRO A 89 -26.17 18.21 3.62
N CYS A 90 -26.62 17.02 3.99
CA CYS A 90 -27.49 16.80 5.14
C CYS A 90 -26.84 17.35 6.44
N HIS A 91 -27.56 18.17 7.18
CA HIS A 91 -27.08 18.82 8.40
C HIS A 91 -26.83 17.85 9.56
N HIS A 92 -27.50 16.69 9.57
CA HIS A 92 -27.35 15.66 10.60
C HIS A 92 -26.04 14.87 10.51
N ILE A 93 -25.27 15.04 9.42
CA ILE A 93 -23.97 14.39 9.29
C ILE A 93 -22.96 15.14 10.15
N ASP A 94 -22.41 14.45 11.15
CA ASP A 94 -21.41 15.02 12.03
C ASP A 94 -20.10 15.33 11.29
N SER A 95 -19.51 16.49 11.63
CA SER A 95 -18.21 16.90 11.12
C SER A 95 -17.35 17.42 12.26
N LYS A 96 -16.10 16.99 12.27
CA LYS A 96 -15.07 17.44 13.23
C LYS A 96 -14.36 18.72 12.78
N GLU A 97 -14.67 19.20 11.58
CA GLU A 97 -14.04 20.39 10.99
C GLU A 97 -14.64 21.70 11.53
N THR A 98 -13.77 22.71 11.70
CA THR A 98 -14.18 24.03 12.19
C THR A 98 -14.45 25.04 11.08
N GLY A 99 -13.78 24.92 9.92
CA GLY A 99 -13.96 25.80 8.77
C GLY A 99 -15.15 25.39 7.90
N THR A 100 -15.96 26.35 7.44
CA THR A 100 -17.19 26.08 6.65
C THR A 100 -16.91 25.21 5.41
N ARG A 101 -15.86 25.54 4.62
CA ARG A 101 -15.48 24.79 3.42
C ARG A 101 -15.08 23.35 3.75
N HIS A 102 -14.23 23.14 4.77
CA HIS A 102 -13.82 21.81 5.21
C HIS A 102 -14.97 21.01 5.79
N LYS A 103 -15.86 21.65 6.56
CA LYS A 103 -17.07 21.04 7.11
C LYS A 103 -18.02 20.57 6.00
N THR A 104 -18.22 21.40 4.98
CA THR A 104 -19.02 21.02 3.80
C THR A 104 -18.34 19.86 3.06
N ALA A 105 -17.02 19.92 2.82
CA ALA A 105 -16.26 18.86 2.16
C ALA A 105 -16.41 17.50 2.86
N GLU A 106 -16.24 17.47 4.19
CA GLU A 106 -16.37 16.24 4.98
C GLU A 106 -17.79 15.67 4.92
N ARG A 107 -18.82 16.52 5.04
CA ARG A 107 -20.23 16.09 4.97
C ARG A 107 -20.60 15.54 3.59
N VAL A 108 -20.19 16.23 2.53
CA VAL A 108 -20.42 15.77 1.16
C VAL A 108 -19.74 14.42 0.92
N ALA A 109 -18.49 14.28 1.30
CA ALA A 109 -17.76 13.02 1.15
C ALA A 109 -18.43 11.84 1.90
N LYS A 110 -18.92 12.08 3.11
CA LYS A 110 -19.65 11.08 3.90
C LYS A 110 -21.00 10.73 3.29
N GLN A 111 -21.71 11.72 2.75
CA GLN A 111 -23.04 11.51 2.18
C GLN A 111 -23.00 10.80 0.84
N THR A 112 -22.06 11.17 -0.04
CA THR A 112 -22.05 10.75 -1.44
C THR A 112 -21.00 9.68 -1.75
N ASN A 113 -20.13 9.37 -0.78
CA ASN A 113 -18.98 8.47 -0.97
C ASN A 113 -18.04 8.87 -2.14
N THR A 114 -18.08 10.14 -2.53
CA THR A 114 -17.20 10.68 -3.58
C THR A 114 -15.95 11.33 -3.01
N LEU A 115 -14.92 11.47 -3.82
CA LEU A 115 -13.74 12.23 -3.44
C LEU A 115 -14.04 13.72 -3.46
N VAL A 116 -13.79 14.38 -2.34
CA VAL A 116 -13.94 15.83 -2.19
C VAL A 116 -12.61 16.42 -1.78
N ILE A 117 -12.16 17.43 -2.50
CA ILE A 117 -10.89 18.13 -2.26
C ILE A 117 -11.19 19.53 -1.73
N SER A 118 -10.58 19.87 -0.61
CA SER A 118 -10.66 21.22 -0.03
C SER A 118 -9.27 21.83 0.06
N ILE A 119 -9.09 23.00 -0.54
CA ILE A 119 -7.86 23.79 -0.48
C ILE A 119 -8.06 24.96 0.47
N SER A 120 -7.19 25.07 1.48
CA SER A 120 -7.22 26.12 2.47
C SER A 120 -6.24 27.25 2.11
N LYS A 121 -6.75 28.40 1.72
CA LYS A 121 -5.95 29.63 1.51
C LYS A 121 -5.10 30.00 2.72
N LYS A 122 -5.64 29.86 3.94
CA LYS A 122 -4.97 30.30 5.17
C LYS A 122 -3.85 29.38 5.63
N ARG A 123 -3.97 28.07 5.35
CA ARG A 123 -3.05 27.03 5.84
C ARG A 123 -2.12 26.50 4.76
N ASP A 124 -2.34 26.87 3.50
CA ASP A 124 -1.64 26.33 2.33
C ASP A 124 -1.62 24.82 2.28
N ILE A 125 -2.78 24.19 2.57
CA ILE A 125 -2.93 22.73 2.60
C ILE A 125 -4.05 22.28 1.68
N ILE A 126 -3.83 21.14 1.05
CA ILE A 126 -4.81 20.39 0.28
C ILE A 126 -5.29 19.24 1.15
N THR A 127 -6.58 19.15 1.39
CA THR A 127 -7.18 18.08 2.18
C THR A 127 -8.15 17.28 1.32
N LEU A 128 -7.99 15.98 1.33
CA LEU A 128 -8.83 15.00 0.65
C LEU A 128 -9.83 14.42 1.65
N TYR A 129 -11.09 14.32 1.24
CA TYR A 129 -12.16 13.68 2.00
C TYR A 129 -12.81 12.61 1.12
N LYS A 130 -12.96 11.40 1.62
CA LYS A 130 -13.67 10.32 0.95
C LYS A 130 -14.30 9.40 1.99
N SER A 131 -15.62 9.21 1.93
CA SER A 131 -16.35 8.51 3.01
C SER A 131 -15.97 9.09 4.38
N ASN A 132 -15.45 8.26 5.28
CA ASN A 132 -15.00 8.64 6.62
C ASN A 132 -13.51 9.01 6.68
N TYR A 133 -12.81 9.02 5.55
CA TYR A 133 -11.38 9.29 5.51
C TYR A 133 -11.11 10.76 5.25
N LYS A 134 -10.12 11.26 5.98
CA LYS A 134 -9.51 12.56 5.78
C LYS A 134 -8.01 12.36 5.60
N TYR A 135 -7.47 12.92 4.54
CA TYR A 135 -6.05 12.91 4.29
C TYR A 135 -5.56 14.31 3.90
N ILE A 136 -4.49 14.77 4.53
CA ILE A 136 -3.85 16.05 4.18
C ILE A 136 -2.65 15.72 3.32
N LEU A 137 -2.63 16.23 2.08
CA LEU A 137 -1.48 16.06 1.20
C LEU A 137 -0.27 16.75 1.83
N LYS A 138 0.83 16.03 1.86
CA LYS A 138 2.10 16.50 2.39
C LYS A 138 2.91 17.21 1.31
N ASP A 139 3.92 17.97 1.74
CA ASP A 139 4.93 18.50 0.84
C ASP A 139 5.72 17.38 0.17
N ILE A 140 6.00 17.53 -1.13
CA ILE A 140 6.69 16.52 -1.94
C ILE A 140 8.09 16.23 -1.39
N ASN A 141 8.82 17.27 -0.96
CA ASN A 141 10.18 17.10 -0.42
C ASN A 141 10.15 16.35 0.92
N GLU A 142 9.11 16.57 1.75
CA GLU A 142 8.94 15.82 3.00
C GLU A 142 8.73 14.33 2.70
N ILE A 143 7.87 14.01 1.71
CA ILE A 143 7.61 12.62 1.32
C ILE A 143 8.86 12.00 0.71
N LEU A 144 9.58 12.70 -0.17
CA LEU A 144 10.84 12.24 -0.76
C LEU A 144 11.88 11.91 0.32
N ASN A 145 12.06 12.78 1.32
CA ASN A 145 13.00 12.53 2.41
C ASN A 145 12.60 11.30 3.23
N ARG A 146 11.31 11.15 3.57
CA ARG A 146 10.80 9.97 4.28
C ARG A 146 10.97 8.70 3.48
N THR A 147 10.69 8.76 2.17
CA THR A 147 10.84 7.61 1.27
C THR A 147 12.29 7.19 1.17
N ASN A 148 13.23 8.13 1.00
CA ASN A 148 14.66 7.82 0.97
C ASN A 148 15.13 7.15 2.28
N GLN A 149 14.70 7.62 3.45
CA GLN A 149 15.02 7.00 4.73
C GLN A 149 14.43 5.58 4.83
N ALA A 150 13.21 5.38 4.35
CA ALA A 150 12.57 4.06 4.34
C ALA A 150 13.27 3.09 3.39
N VAL A 151 13.69 3.55 2.20
CA VAL A 151 14.48 2.74 1.25
C VAL A 151 15.83 2.32 1.85
N GLN A 152 16.55 3.22 2.51
CA GLN A 152 17.78 2.86 3.22
C GLN A 152 17.55 1.84 4.33
N THR A 153 16.41 1.94 5.01
CA THR A 153 16.02 0.95 6.03
C THR A 153 15.71 -0.39 5.37
N LEU A 154 14.96 -0.40 4.27
CA LEU A 154 14.67 -1.60 3.49
C LEU A 154 15.98 -2.31 3.06
N GLU A 155 16.93 -1.56 2.52
CA GLU A 155 18.23 -2.09 2.08
C GLU A 155 18.99 -2.79 3.22
N ARG A 156 19.03 -2.16 4.41
CA ARG A 156 19.65 -2.77 5.59
C ARG A 156 18.95 -4.08 6.01
N TYR A 157 17.62 -4.07 6.04
CA TYR A 157 16.84 -5.26 6.40
C TYR A 157 16.97 -6.37 5.35
N LYS A 158 17.03 -6.01 4.06
CA LYS A 158 17.26 -6.95 2.96
C LYS A 158 18.65 -7.62 3.08
N ASN A 159 19.69 -6.84 3.35
CA ASN A 159 21.03 -7.38 3.58
C ASN A 159 21.07 -8.39 4.75
N VAL A 160 20.37 -8.08 5.84
CA VAL A 160 20.23 -8.99 6.98
C VAL A 160 19.45 -10.25 6.58
N LEU A 161 18.35 -10.12 5.83
CA LEU A 161 17.59 -11.25 5.31
C LEU A 161 18.47 -12.16 4.45
N ASP A 162 19.26 -11.60 3.53
CA ASP A 162 20.14 -12.35 2.65
C ASP A 162 21.21 -13.12 3.42
N GLN A 163 21.76 -12.55 4.50
CA GLN A 163 22.66 -13.25 5.40
C GLN A 163 22.00 -14.46 6.08
N TYR A 164 20.78 -14.28 6.63
CA TYR A 164 20.03 -15.39 7.23
C TYR A 164 19.65 -16.46 6.20
N MET A 165 19.27 -16.07 4.98
CA MET A 165 18.97 -17.00 3.89
C MET A 165 20.21 -17.82 3.48
N ASN A 166 21.38 -17.19 3.41
CA ASN A 166 22.63 -17.88 3.12
C ASN A 166 22.99 -18.87 4.24
N THR A 167 22.86 -18.45 5.51
CA THR A 167 23.10 -19.34 6.65
C THR A 167 22.15 -20.53 6.64
N LEU A 168 20.85 -20.30 6.38
CA LEU A 168 19.86 -21.36 6.24
C LEU A 168 20.23 -22.33 5.11
N THR A 169 20.64 -21.82 3.96
CA THR A 169 21.07 -22.67 2.84
C THR A 169 22.24 -23.58 3.24
N ILE A 170 23.24 -23.05 3.94
CA ILE A 170 24.39 -23.84 4.41
C ILE A 170 23.92 -24.93 5.39
N SER A 171 23.06 -24.60 6.34
CA SER A 171 22.55 -25.59 7.32
C SER A 171 21.66 -26.65 6.66
N GLU A 172 20.91 -26.33 5.60
CA GLU A 172 20.14 -27.28 4.79
C GLU A 172 21.06 -28.30 4.10
N PHE A 173 22.15 -27.85 3.46
CA PHE A 173 23.12 -28.76 2.84
C PHE A 173 23.87 -29.61 3.85
N GLN A 174 24.07 -29.10 5.07
CA GLN A 174 24.75 -29.84 6.16
C GLN A 174 23.76 -30.74 6.95
N ASP A 175 22.49 -30.77 6.59
CA ASP A 175 21.45 -31.48 7.34
C ASP A 175 21.41 -31.11 8.85
N SER A 176 21.66 -29.85 9.16
CA SER A 176 21.74 -29.30 10.52
C SER A 176 20.72 -28.22 10.84
N THR A 177 19.72 -28.05 9.97
CA THR A 177 18.70 -26.99 10.09
C THR A 177 17.79 -27.20 11.29
N THR A 178 17.62 -26.16 12.08
CA THR A 178 16.65 -26.12 13.19
C THR A 178 15.40 -25.30 12.82
N LEU A 179 14.31 -25.54 13.53
CA LEU A 179 13.09 -24.74 13.34
C LEU A 179 13.35 -23.27 13.66
N TYR A 180 14.27 -22.96 14.59
CA TYR A 180 14.70 -21.59 14.90
C TYR A 180 15.22 -20.89 13.65
N ASP A 181 16.09 -21.52 12.88
CA ASP A 181 16.69 -20.93 11.66
C ASP A 181 15.58 -20.55 10.66
N VAL A 182 14.65 -21.46 10.44
CA VAL A 182 13.53 -21.29 9.51
C VAL A 182 12.62 -20.14 9.93
N VAL A 183 12.13 -20.13 11.18
CA VAL A 183 11.20 -19.10 11.64
C VAL A 183 11.87 -17.74 11.73
N LYS A 184 13.20 -17.71 11.95
CA LYS A 184 13.98 -16.47 11.93
C LYS A 184 14.04 -15.85 10.55
N VAL A 185 14.25 -16.68 9.51
CA VAL A 185 14.19 -16.22 8.12
C VAL A 185 12.79 -15.72 7.76
N LEU A 186 11.74 -16.47 8.09
CA LEU A 186 10.37 -16.05 7.83
C LEU A 186 10.01 -14.73 8.52
N GLN A 187 10.46 -14.54 9.77
CA GLN A 187 10.31 -13.29 10.49
C GLN A 187 10.94 -12.13 9.72
N LYS A 188 12.19 -12.31 9.25
CA LYS A 188 12.94 -11.27 8.51
C LYS A 188 12.28 -10.97 7.17
N THR A 189 11.82 -12.01 6.46
CA THR A 189 11.09 -11.88 5.19
C THR A 189 9.82 -11.03 5.37
N GLU A 190 9.03 -11.31 6.41
CA GLU A 190 7.83 -10.51 6.68
C GLU A 190 8.17 -9.06 7.06
N MET A 191 9.25 -8.81 7.82
CA MET A 191 9.70 -7.44 8.12
C MET A 191 10.07 -6.68 6.86
N VAL A 192 10.83 -7.29 5.94
CA VAL A 192 11.18 -6.71 4.63
C VAL A 192 9.91 -6.41 3.82
N SER A 193 8.98 -7.37 3.75
CA SER A 193 7.71 -7.20 3.03
C SER A 193 6.87 -6.04 3.55
N ARG A 194 6.80 -5.84 4.89
CA ARG A 194 6.08 -4.71 5.49
C ARG A 194 6.69 -3.36 5.16
N ILE A 195 8.03 -3.26 5.22
CA ILE A 195 8.74 -2.03 4.86
C ILE A 195 8.50 -1.72 3.38
N GLY A 196 8.59 -2.73 2.48
CA GLY A 196 8.29 -2.56 1.06
C GLY A 196 6.88 -2.02 0.82
N LYS A 197 5.87 -2.60 1.46
CA LYS A 197 4.46 -2.15 1.36
C LYS A 197 4.26 -0.72 1.89
N GLU A 198 4.99 -0.31 2.92
CA GLU A 198 4.94 1.07 3.43
C GLU A 198 5.56 2.04 2.41
N ILE A 199 6.67 1.68 1.79
CA ILE A 199 7.32 2.49 0.77
C ILE A 199 6.46 2.63 -0.47
N ASP A 200 5.75 1.58 -0.90
CA ASP A 200 4.83 1.63 -2.04
C ASP A 200 3.73 2.70 -1.86
N MET A 201 3.31 2.95 -0.63
CA MET A 201 2.38 4.06 -0.33
C MET A 201 3.00 5.42 -0.61
N TYR A 202 4.22 5.64 -0.10
CA TYR A 202 4.93 6.91 -0.33
C TYR A 202 5.20 7.13 -1.82
N ILE A 203 5.62 6.08 -2.54
CA ILE A 203 5.85 6.14 -3.99
C ILE A 203 4.56 6.49 -4.74
N SER A 204 3.43 5.95 -4.31
CA SER A 204 2.12 6.26 -4.92
C SER A 204 1.71 7.72 -4.71
N GLU A 205 2.05 8.30 -3.56
CA GLU A 205 1.84 9.72 -3.28
C GLU A 205 2.80 10.62 -4.07
N LEU A 206 4.02 10.14 -4.33
CA LEU A 206 5.04 10.85 -5.13
C LEU A 206 4.76 10.83 -6.63
N GLY A 207 3.96 9.89 -7.14
CA GLY A 207 3.65 9.80 -8.56
C GLY A 207 4.91 9.73 -9.44
N THR A 208 5.02 10.64 -10.41
CA THR A 208 6.18 10.71 -11.32
C THR A 208 7.50 10.97 -10.62
N GLU A 209 7.50 11.73 -9.54
CA GLU A 209 8.70 12.04 -8.75
C GLU A 209 9.25 10.80 -8.02
N GLY A 210 8.40 9.81 -7.73
CA GLY A 210 8.80 8.56 -7.10
C GLY A 210 9.38 7.49 -8.05
N ARG A 211 9.52 7.77 -9.36
CA ARG A 211 9.87 6.75 -10.37
C ARG A 211 11.19 6.03 -10.08
N LEU A 212 12.25 6.75 -9.74
CA LEU A 212 13.56 6.14 -9.45
C LEU A 212 13.55 5.32 -8.17
N LEU A 213 12.86 5.82 -7.13
CA LEU A 213 12.68 5.09 -5.88
C LEU A 213 11.89 3.80 -6.09
N ASN A 214 10.86 3.84 -6.95
CA ASN A 214 10.10 2.64 -7.31
C ASN A 214 10.98 1.57 -7.98
N MET A 215 11.89 1.98 -8.88
CA MET A 215 12.83 1.04 -9.52
C MET A 215 13.76 0.40 -8.47
N GLN A 216 14.33 1.20 -7.57
CA GLN A 216 15.21 0.72 -6.51
C GLN A 216 14.48 -0.25 -5.55
N VAL A 217 13.26 0.09 -5.14
CA VAL A 217 12.46 -0.78 -4.26
C VAL A 217 12.09 -2.09 -4.94
N ARG A 218 11.71 -2.06 -6.22
CA ARG A 218 11.43 -3.30 -6.98
C ARG A 218 12.63 -4.21 -7.05
N GLU A 219 13.82 -3.68 -7.28
CA GLU A 219 15.07 -4.46 -7.29
C GLU A 219 15.37 -5.07 -5.91
N LEU A 220 15.22 -4.28 -4.82
CA LEU A 220 15.41 -4.78 -3.46
C LEU A 220 14.39 -5.85 -3.05
N MET A 221 13.16 -5.77 -3.56
CA MET A 221 12.07 -6.70 -3.25
C MET A 221 12.02 -7.91 -4.17
N ASP A 222 12.87 -7.93 -5.21
CA ASP A 222 12.90 -9.05 -6.16
C ASP A 222 13.19 -10.38 -5.46
N GLY A 223 12.39 -11.39 -5.78
CA GLY A 223 12.48 -12.74 -5.20
C GLY A 223 12.00 -12.87 -3.74
N VAL A 224 11.74 -11.78 -3.00
CA VAL A 224 11.37 -11.85 -1.57
C VAL A 224 10.06 -12.60 -1.35
N GLU A 225 9.04 -12.34 -2.16
CA GLU A 225 7.74 -13.01 -2.06
C GLU A 225 7.84 -14.49 -2.45
N GLU A 226 8.57 -14.80 -3.51
CA GLU A 226 8.78 -16.17 -3.97
C GLU A 226 9.57 -16.99 -2.94
N ASP A 227 10.63 -16.43 -2.38
CA ASP A 227 11.39 -17.07 -1.30
C ASP A 227 10.52 -17.34 -0.07
N CYS A 228 9.61 -16.41 0.30
CA CYS A 228 8.65 -16.62 1.39
C CYS A 228 7.72 -17.80 1.12
N ILE A 229 7.15 -17.87 -0.09
CA ILE A 229 6.27 -18.96 -0.51
C ILE A 229 7.01 -20.30 -0.45
N ASN A 230 8.20 -20.35 -1.01
CA ASN A 230 9.00 -21.57 -1.05
C ASN A 230 9.44 -22.04 0.35
N LEU A 231 9.83 -21.12 1.24
CA LEU A 231 10.11 -21.43 2.65
C LEU A 231 8.92 -22.04 3.37
N VAL A 232 7.72 -21.43 3.21
CA VAL A 232 6.51 -22.00 3.83
C VAL A 232 6.18 -23.37 3.24
N LYS A 233 6.36 -23.58 1.93
CA LYS A 233 6.17 -24.90 1.29
C LYS A 233 7.15 -25.94 1.82
N ASP A 234 8.41 -25.57 2.01
CA ASP A 234 9.47 -26.46 2.49
C ASP A 234 9.21 -26.94 3.92
N TYR A 235 8.81 -26.05 4.80
CA TYR A 235 8.81 -26.30 6.25
C TYR A 235 7.44 -26.41 6.91
N LYS A 236 6.34 -26.20 6.18
CA LYS A 236 5.01 -26.41 6.78
C LYS A 236 4.85 -27.86 7.27
N ASN A 237 4.41 -28.02 8.50
CA ASN A 237 4.08 -29.31 9.07
C ASN A 237 2.63 -29.69 8.73
N GLY A 238 2.40 -30.99 8.46
CA GLY A 238 1.10 -31.55 8.13
C GLY A 238 0.77 -31.61 6.64
N ASN A 239 -0.27 -32.43 6.31
CA ASN A 239 -0.68 -32.76 4.94
C ASN A 239 -1.55 -31.70 4.23
N LYS A 240 -1.76 -30.53 4.81
CA LYS A 240 -2.51 -29.46 4.14
C LYS A 240 -1.71 -28.96 2.95
N LYS A 241 -2.21 -29.21 1.74
CA LYS A 241 -1.57 -28.73 0.48
C LYS A 241 -1.51 -27.20 0.40
N ASP A 242 -2.38 -26.50 1.11
CA ASP A 242 -2.52 -25.06 1.00
C ASP A 242 -1.56 -24.32 1.94
N TYR A 243 -0.68 -23.50 1.35
CA TYR A 243 0.29 -22.65 2.05
C TYR A 243 -0.20 -21.19 2.18
N ILE A 244 -1.15 -20.77 1.35
CA ILE A 244 -1.66 -19.40 1.28
C ILE A 244 -2.24 -18.93 2.63
N PRO A 245 -3.06 -19.73 3.36
CA PRO A 245 -3.56 -19.32 4.66
C PRO A 245 -2.46 -19.07 5.70
N ILE A 246 -1.34 -19.81 5.62
CA ILE A 246 -0.20 -19.63 6.53
C ILE A 246 0.45 -18.27 6.28
N ILE A 247 0.78 -17.97 5.00
CA ILE A 247 1.37 -16.68 4.60
C ILE A 247 0.47 -15.52 5.01
N ASN A 248 -0.84 -15.61 4.74
CA ASN A 248 -1.80 -14.58 5.12
C ASN A 248 -1.87 -14.37 6.64
N ARG A 249 -1.78 -15.44 7.44
CA ARG A 249 -1.76 -15.33 8.90
C ARG A 249 -0.48 -14.68 9.40
N ILE A 250 0.70 -15.04 8.85
CA ILE A 250 1.97 -14.38 9.19
C ILE A 250 1.89 -12.89 8.85
N GLY A 251 1.40 -12.54 7.66
CA GLY A 251 1.22 -11.15 7.22
C GLY A 251 0.28 -10.33 8.10
N ASN A 252 -0.70 -10.98 8.75
CA ASN A 252 -1.66 -10.33 9.65
C ASN A 252 -1.22 -10.28 11.13
N LEU A 253 -0.06 -10.84 11.49
CA LEU A 253 0.47 -10.72 12.85
C LEU A 253 0.74 -9.25 13.18
N ASN A 254 0.40 -8.82 14.39
CA ASN A 254 0.84 -7.51 14.86
C ASN A 254 2.37 -7.50 15.12
N SER A 255 2.97 -6.32 15.27
CA SER A 255 4.42 -6.19 15.42
C SER A 255 4.99 -6.94 16.63
N GLN A 256 4.23 -7.03 17.75
CA GLN A 256 4.68 -7.76 18.94
C GLN A 256 4.66 -9.27 18.72
N LYS A 257 3.59 -9.80 18.10
CA LYS A 257 3.47 -11.22 17.78
C LYS A 257 4.47 -11.66 16.71
N LEU A 258 4.83 -10.78 15.77
CA LEU A 258 5.85 -11.08 14.77
C LEU A 258 7.25 -11.23 15.41
N LEU A 259 7.51 -10.59 16.56
CA LEU A 259 8.76 -10.74 17.30
C LEU A 259 8.84 -12.08 18.06
N ASP A 260 7.70 -12.70 18.36
CA ASP A 260 7.65 -14.02 18.99
C ASP A 260 7.78 -15.13 17.95
N LEU A 261 8.92 -15.80 17.95
CA LEU A 261 9.23 -16.87 17.00
C LEU A 261 8.32 -18.10 17.19
N ASN A 262 7.81 -18.34 18.41
CA ASN A 262 6.89 -19.44 18.66
C ASN A 262 5.55 -19.24 17.95
N GLU A 263 5.06 -18.01 17.85
CA GLU A 263 3.84 -17.69 17.07
C GLU A 263 4.00 -18.10 15.60
N ILE A 264 5.16 -17.82 15.00
CA ILE A 264 5.45 -18.21 13.60
C ILE A 264 5.57 -19.75 13.48
N ALA A 265 6.25 -20.41 14.45
CA ALA A 265 6.35 -21.87 14.49
C ALA A 265 4.97 -22.54 14.58
N ASN A 266 4.07 -22.00 15.40
CA ASN A 266 2.70 -22.48 15.52
C ASN A 266 1.91 -22.34 14.21
N LEU A 267 2.10 -21.21 13.49
CA LEU A 267 1.44 -21.02 12.18
C LEU A 267 1.96 -22.00 11.13
N LEU A 268 3.22 -22.45 11.21
CA LEU A 268 3.77 -23.51 10.36
C LEU A 268 3.25 -24.91 10.74
N GLY A 269 2.56 -25.05 11.89
CA GLY A 269 1.99 -26.32 12.35
C GLY A 269 2.87 -27.10 13.34
N TYR A 270 3.87 -26.43 13.96
CA TYR A 270 4.66 -27.01 15.03
C TYR A 270 4.04 -26.65 16.39
N ASN A 271 3.77 -27.64 17.21
CA ASN A 271 3.10 -27.45 18.48
C ASN A 271 4.01 -26.78 19.52
N GLU A 272 3.39 -25.99 20.41
CA GLU A 272 4.08 -25.32 21.50
C GLU A 272 4.71 -26.29 22.50
N GLY A 273 6.01 -26.13 22.75
CA GLY A 273 6.76 -26.78 23.79
C GLY A 273 8.03 -25.97 24.10
N LEU A 274 8.58 -26.11 25.32
CA LEU A 274 9.75 -25.36 25.76
C LEU A 274 11.01 -25.50 24.85
N LYS A 275 11.03 -26.47 23.94
CA LYS A 275 12.14 -26.75 23.01
C LYS A 275 11.70 -26.85 21.55
N THR A 276 10.55 -26.31 21.18
CA THR A 276 10.02 -26.43 19.81
C THR A 276 10.98 -25.83 18.78
N LEU A 277 11.65 -24.73 19.10
CA LEU A 277 12.58 -24.06 18.19
C LEU A 277 13.88 -24.85 17.95
N ASP A 278 14.29 -25.70 18.86
CA ASP A 278 15.51 -26.51 18.74
C ASP A 278 15.29 -27.80 17.94
N ILE A 279 14.09 -28.06 17.48
CA ILE A 279 13.75 -29.26 16.70
C ILE A 279 14.47 -29.19 15.35
N LYS A 280 15.18 -30.26 14.99
CA LYS A 280 15.75 -30.45 13.65
C LYS A 280 14.62 -30.61 12.63
N VAL A 281 14.69 -29.85 11.54
CA VAL A 281 13.71 -29.87 10.44
C VAL A 281 14.41 -30.04 9.11
N ALA A 282 13.79 -30.81 8.21
CA ALA A 282 14.34 -31.03 6.87
C ALA A 282 13.47 -30.31 5.82
N PRO A 283 14.06 -29.54 4.90
CA PRO A 283 13.35 -28.90 3.80
C PRO A 283 12.85 -29.96 2.81
N LYS A 284 11.75 -29.66 2.12
CA LYS A 284 11.28 -30.49 0.99
C LYS A 284 12.08 -30.24 -0.27
N GLY A 285 12.63 -29.04 -0.45
CA GLY A 285 13.49 -28.69 -1.58
C GLY A 285 12.91 -27.64 -2.52
N TYR A 286 11.72 -27.09 -2.25
CA TYR A 286 11.11 -26.08 -3.14
C TYR A 286 12.00 -24.87 -3.35
N ARG A 287 12.60 -24.33 -2.29
CA ARG A 287 13.42 -23.12 -2.35
C ARG A 287 14.69 -23.33 -3.18
N VAL A 288 15.37 -24.46 -3.00
CA VAL A 288 16.61 -24.75 -3.70
C VAL A 288 16.36 -25.10 -5.17
N LEU A 289 15.36 -25.96 -5.44
CA LEU A 289 15.05 -26.41 -6.79
C LEU A 289 14.49 -25.27 -7.67
N ASN A 290 13.70 -24.36 -7.12
CA ASN A 290 13.20 -23.19 -7.88
C ASN A 290 14.33 -22.21 -8.29
N LYS A 291 15.50 -22.24 -7.63
CA LYS A 291 16.66 -21.44 -8.05
C LYS A 291 17.43 -22.02 -9.22
N ILE A 292 17.13 -23.24 -9.63
CA ILE A 292 17.77 -23.86 -10.79
C ILE A 292 17.10 -23.34 -12.08
N PRO A 293 17.86 -22.66 -12.96
CA PRO A 293 17.28 -22.06 -14.15
C PRO A 293 16.63 -23.11 -15.08
N ARG A 294 15.51 -22.78 -15.66
CA ARG A 294 14.82 -23.55 -16.69
C ARG A 294 14.21 -24.89 -16.24
N ILE A 295 14.09 -25.15 -14.95
CA ILE A 295 13.33 -26.32 -14.48
C ILE A 295 11.85 -25.92 -14.42
N PRO A 296 10.95 -26.60 -15.17
CA PRO A 296 9.51 -26.37 -15.07
C PRO A 296 8.96 -26.76 -13.69
N HIS A 297 8.01 -25.99 -13.18
CA HIS A 297 7.47 -26.18 -11.83
C HIS A 297 6.88 -27.61 -11.60
N TYR A 298 6.24 -28.21 -12.63
CA TYR A 298 5.72 -29.58 -12.52
C TYR A 298 6.80 -30.62 -12.29
N ILE A 299 8.04 -30.41 -12.78
CA ILE A 299 9.16 -31.32 -12.53
C ILE A 299 9.60 -31.20 -11.08
N ILE A 300 9.68 -29.98 -10.54
CA ILE A 300 9.99 -29.75 -9.12
C ILE A 300 8.97 -30.47 -8.23
N GLU A 301 7.69 -30.32 -8.50
CA GLU A 301 6.62 -31.01 -7.79
C GLU A 301 6.78 -32.54 -7.85
N ASN A 302 7.09 -33.10 -9.02
CA ASN A 302 7.28 -34.55 -9.18
C ASN A 302 8.51 -35.05 -8.40
N VAL A 303 9.62 -34.32 -8.43
CA VAL A 303 10.83 -34.66 -7.68
C VAL A 303 10.55 -34.65 -6.17
N ILE A 304 9.94 -33.60 -5.67
CA ILE A 304 9.62 -33.47 -4.24
C ILE A 304 8.64 -34.56 -3.79
N ASN A 305 7.62 -34.88 -4.60
CA ASN A 305 6.66 -35.95 -4.28
C ASN A 305 7.33 -37.34 -4.29
N SER A 306 8.36 -37.54 -5.11
CA SER A 306 9.06 -38.84 -5.22
C SER A 306 10.07 -39.04 -4.08
N PHE A 307 10.82 -37.99 -3.71
CA PHE A 307 11.92 -38.10 -2.75
C PHE A 307 11.55 -37.62 -1.34
N GLY A 308 10.54 -36.75 -1.20
CA GLY A 308 9.98 -36.30 0.07
C GLY A 308 10.78 -35.20 0.76
N THR A 309 12.10 -35.34 0.88
CA THR A 309 13.01 -34.36 1.51
C THR A 309 14.18 -34.04 0.61
N PHE A 310 14.74 -32.83 0.77
CA PHE A 310 15.87 -32.37 -0.03
C PHE A 310 17.12 -33.26 0.11
N GLN A 311 17.36 -33.84 1.28
CA GLN A 311 18.47 -34.75 1.51
C GLN A 311 18.41 -36.06 0.71
N ASN A 312 17.21 -36.41 0.21
CA ASN A 312 17.01 -37.61 -0.60
C ASN A 312 17.12 -37.32 -2.11
N ILE A 313 17.19 -36.05 -2.52
CA ILE A 313 17.34 -35.57 -3.89
C ILE A 313 18.82 -35.52 -4.25
#